data_e5a1e2e2d0286709cfdc7dd74dd908a2
#
_entry.id   e5a1e2e2d0286709cfdc7dd74dd908a2
#
_cell.length_a   1.000
_cell.length_b   1.000
_cell.length_c   1.000
_cell.angle_alpha   90.00
_cell.angle_beta   90.00
_cell.angle_gamma   90.00
#
_symmetry.space_group_name_H-M   'P 1'
#
loop_
_entity.id
_entity.type
_entity.pdbx_description
1 polymer ?
#
loop_
_entity_poly.entity_id
_entity_poly.type
_entity_poly.pdbx_seq_one_letter_code
_entity_poly.pdbx_strand_id
1 'polypeptide(L)'
;MRLRFWLGIAGCIAALATPASGQEKKVRLQIGGAFPSTTAILGPAQQRTVDMLKLMSGGSIDARLYEPGALVPANQYFDSVANGSLDAAWTAAAFFTGKNIAFAVYSTIPFGPEAGEFLAWKHYGGGRELQEELFKPYKIVAIDCGLISPEASGWFRKEIKTLEDLKGLKMRFLGLGAGVMQKLGVATQLLQAGEIFQALQLGTIDAAEFSMPAMDATLGFHQVAKFYYFPGWHQMATMTQLFLTEAKWAEMSPTQKEIIKRACEAQMLNQLADGEASQFKAINDLKAKGVQIKFWDKQFLDVFHEKWLEVAKEQSEKSPEFKKALDSLQSFRADYKIWKDHGYLK
;
A
#
# COMPACT_ATOMS: atom_id res chain seq x y z
N MET A 1 -91.96 -10.62 -20.41
CA MET A 1 -90.79 -10.19 -21.19
C MET A 1 -89.77 -9.73 -20.20
N ARG A 2 -88.68 -10.50 -19.88
CA ARG A 2 -87.62 -10.15 -18.93
C ARG A 2 -86.30 -10.05 -19.71
N LEU A 3 -85.82 -8.84 -19.86
CA LEU A 3 -84.54 -8.53 -20.48
C LEU A 3 -83.41 -8.77 -19.47
N ARG A 4 -82.43 -9.66 -19.76
CA ARG A 4 -81.24 -9.90 -18.98
C ARG A 4 -80.09 -9.07 -19.60
N PHE A 5 -79.56 -8.12 -18.87
CA PHE A 5 -78.32 -7.42 -19.18
C PHE A 5 -77.14 -8.24 -18.69
N TRP A 6 -76.24 -8.54 -19.58
CA TRP A 6 -74.93 -9.10 -19.29
C TRP A 6 -73.92 -7.95 -19.24
N LEU A 7 -73.37 -7.67 -18.07
CA LEU A 7 -72.19 -6.80 -17.93
C LEU A 7 -70.94 -7.64 -18.12
N GLY A 8 -70.20 -7.45 -19.22
CA GLY A 8 -68.89 -8.00 -19.43
C GLY A 8 -67.84 -7.20 -18.68
N ILE A 9 -67.17 -7.81 -17.70
CA ILE A 9 -66.00 -7.22 -17.01
C ILE A 9 -64.77 -7.55 -17.90
N ALA A 10 -64.25 -6.52 -18.58
CA ALA A 10 -62.94 -6.62 -19.27
C ALA A 10 -61.86 -6.41 -18.22
N GLY A 11 -61.23 -7.48 -17.76
CA GLY A 11 -60.05 -7.42 -16.89
C GLY A 11 -58.80 -6.97 -17.66
N CYS A 12 -58.34 -5.77 -17.46
CA CYS A 12 -57.01 -5.30 -17.88
C CYS A 12 -55.92 -6.01 -17.04
N ILE A 13 -55.29 -7.00 -17.57
CA ILE A 13 -54.03 -7.56 -17.00
C ILE A 13 -52.94 -6.59 -17.37
N ALA A 14 -52.59 -5.68 -16.46
CA ALA A 14 -51.37 -4.89 -16.52
C ALA A 14 -50.15 -5.84 -16.31
N ALA A 15 -49.52 -6.26 -17.39
CA ALA A 15 -48.23 -6.93 -17.31
C ALA A 15 -47.20 -5.98 -16.69
N LEU A 16 -46.89 -6.20 -15.42
CA LEU A 16 -45.77 -5.61 -14.76
C LEU A 16 -44.48 -6.12 -15.45
N ALA A 17 -44.00 -5.37 -16.45
CA ALA A 17 -42.69 -5.61 -17.02
C ALA A 17 -41.67 -5.32 -15.91
N THR A 18 -41.23 -6.36 -15.19
CA THR A 18 -40.02 -6.28 -14.37
C THR A 18 -38.90 -5.93 -15.32
N PRO A 19 -38.13 -4.84 -15.04
CA PRO A 19 -36.95 -4.59 -15.84
C PRO A 19 -36.06 -5.83 -15.70
N ALA A 20 -35.80 -6.52 -16.79
CA ALA A 20 -34.79 -7.57 -16.85
C ALA A 20 -33.48 -6.85 -16.46
N SER A 21 -33.01 -7.05 -15.22
CA SER A 21 -31.68 -6.66 -14.84
C SER A 21 -30.74 -7.50 -15.70
N GLY A 22 -30.32 -6.92 -16.82
CA GLY A 22 -29.36 -7.55 -17.72
C GLY A 22 -28.16 -7.97 -16.87
N GLN A 23 -27.86 -9.27 -16.89
CA GLN A 23 -26.72 -9.82 -16.15
C GLN A 23 -25.48 -9.07 -16.59
N GLU A 24 -24.81 -8.39 -15.63
CA GLU A 24 -23.61 -7.62 -15.92
C GLU A 24 -22.55 -8.50 -16.61
N LYS A 25 -21.88 -7.98 -17.62
CA LYS A 25 -20.81 -8.72 -18.33
C LYS A 25 -19.75 -9.17 -17.32
N LYS A 26 -19.45 -10.47 -17.32
CA LYS A 26 -18.43 -11.03 -16.44
C LYS A 26 -17.04 -10.55 -16.84
N VAL A 27 -16.31 -9.97 -15.89
CA VAL A 27 -14.92 -9.55 -16.06
C VAL A 27 -14.02 -10.48 -15.25
N ARG A 28 -13.01 -11.04 -15.87
CA ARG A 28 -12.00 -11.88 -15.21
C ARG A 28 -10.75 -11.05 -14.96
N LEU A 29 -10.18 -11.20 -13.74
CA LEU A 29 -8.96 -10.53 -13.32
C LEU A 29 -7.96 -11.54 -12.75
N GLN A 30 -6.82 -11.67 -13.40
CA GLN A 30 -5.64 -12.32 -12.82
C GLN A 30 -4.83 -11.26 -12.08
N ILE A 31 -4.73 -11.40 -10.76
CA ILE A 31 -4.08 -10.42 -9.87
C ILE A 31 -2.80 -11.03 -9.31
N GLY A 32 -1.65 -10.48 -9.69
CA GLY A 32 -0.38 -10.81 -9.05
C GLY A 32 -0.29 -10.16 -7.67
N GLY A 33 -0.15 -10.94 -6.61
CA GLY A 33 0.11 -10.43 -5.26
C GLY A 33 1.60 -10.16 -5.05
N ALA A 34 1.97 -8.99 -4.52
CA ALA A 34 3.37 -8.68 -4.26
C ALA A 34 3.91 -9.29 -2.96
N PHE A 35 3.03 -9.81 -2.11
CA PHE A 35 3.40 -10.36 -0.81
C PHE A 35 2.94 -11.81 -0.69
N PRO A 36 3.78 -12.70 -0.11
CA PRO A 36 3.38 -14.08 0.16
C PRO A 36 2.09 -14.15 0.97
N SER A 37 1.21 -15.11 0.67
CA SER A 37 -0.06 -15.31 1.40
C SER A 37 0.15 -15.56 2.91
N THR A 38 1.33 -16.04 3.29
CA THR A 38 1.74 -16.31 4.67
C THR A 38 2.22 -15.06 5.42
N THR A 39 2.46 -13.94 4.75
CA THR A 39 2.85 -12.69 5.41
C THR A 39 1.66 -12.13 6.16
N ALA A 40 1.77 -12.02 7.49
CA ALA A 40 0.69 -11.48 8.32
C ALA A 40 0.20 -10.13 7.78
N ILE A 41 -1.10 -9.88 7.92
CA ILE A 41 -1.78 -8.64 7.49
C ILE A 41 -1.76 -8.46 5.96
N LEU A 42 -0.59 -8.46 5.30
CA LEU A 42 -0.46 -8.24 3.86
C LEU A 42 -1.02 -9.39 3.01
N GLY A 43 -0.71 -10.63 3.36
CA GLY A 43 -1.25 -11.81 2.67
C GLY A 43 -2.78 -11.87 2.75
N PRO A 44 -3.37 -11.88 3.96
CA PRO A 44 -4.82 -11.84 4.13
C PRO A 44 -5.50 -10.61 3.49
N ALA A 45 -4.84 -9.44 3.47
CA ALA A 45 -5.39 -8.24 2.86
C ALA A 45 -5.62 -8.39 1.35
N GLN A 46 -4.65 -8.97 0.64
CA GLN A 46 -4.76 -9.25 -0.80
C GLN A 46 -5.92 -10.22 -1.08
N GLN A 47 -6.01 -11.32 -0.31
CA GLN A 47 -7.06 -12.33 -0.49
C GLN A 47 -8.43 -11.74 -0.15
N ARG A 48 -8.56 -11.00 0.95
CA ARG A 48 -9.80 -10.33 1.36
C ARG A 48 -10.30 -9.36 0.28
N THR A 49 -9.40 -8.64 -0.40
CA THR A 49 -9.76 -7.79 -1.54
C THR A 49 -10.47 -8.61 -2.62
N VAL A 50 -9.87 -9.73 -3.03
CA VAL A 50 -10.44 -10.63 -4.06
C VAL A 50 -11.80 -11.17 -3.63
N ASP A 51 -11.92 -11.61 -2.38
CA ASP A 51 -13.17 -12.16 -1.84
C ASP A 51 -14.28 -11.11 -1.81
N MET A 52 -13.96 -9.86 -1.41
CA MET A 52 -14.91 -8.75 -1.45
C MET A 52 -15.33 -8.39 -2.88
N LEU A 53 -14.41 -8.37 -3.83
CA LEU A 53 -14.75 -8.10 -5.23
C LEU A 53 -15.75 -9.12 -5.75
N LYS A 54 -15.54 -10.41 -5.48
CA LYS A 54 -16.43 -11.49 -5.88
C LYS A 54 -17.79 -11.38 -5.20
N LEU A 55 -17.81 -11.14 -3.89
CA LEU A 55 -19.03 -11.05 -3.09
C LEU A 55 -19.87 -9.84 -3.51
N MET A 56 -19.29 -8.64 -3.52
CA MET A 56 -19.99 -7.38 -3.79
C MET A 56 -20.51 -7.29 -5.23
N SER A 57 -19.81 -7.94 -6.18
CA SER A 57 -20.23 -7.96 -7.59
C SER A 57 -21.22 -9.06 -7.93
N GLY A 58 -21.64 -9.90 -6.96
CA GLY A 58 -22.45 -11.09 -7.25
C GLY A 58 -21.75 -12.05 -8.22
N GLY A 59 -20.41 -12.02 -8.30
CA GLY A 59 -19.58 -12.84 -9.17
C GLY A 59 -19.40 -12.29 -10.59
N SER A 60 -19.89 -11.07 -10.91
CA SER A 60 -19.61 -10.43 -12.20
C SER A 60 -18.15 -9.98 -12.33
N ILE A 61 -17.44 -9.76 -11.22
CA ILE A 61 -15.98 -9.64 -11.18
C ILE A 61 -15.41 -10.97 -10.67
N ASP A 62 -14.80 -11.74 -11.58
CA ASP A 62 -14.17 -13.03 -11.30
C ASP A 62 -12.65 -12.83 -11.11
N ALA A 63 -12.29 -12.34 -9.93
CA ALA A 63 -10.90 -12.06 -9.58
C ALA A 63 -10.23 -13.31 -8.98
N ARG A 64 -8.95 -13.52 -9.33
CA ARG A 64 -8.10 -14.55 -8.75
C ARG A 64 -6.74 -13.99 -8.39
N LEU A 65 -6.34 -14.20 -7.13
CA LEU A 65 -5.02 -13.85 -6.61
C LEU A 65 -4.01 -14.96 -6.92
N TYR A 66 -2.79 -14.55 -7.26
CA TYR A 66 -1.67 -15.44 -7.47
C TYR A 66 -0.49 -15.03 -6.58
N GLU A 67 0.23 -16.02 -6.06
CA GLU A 67 1.42 -15.81 -5.25
C GLU A 67 2.51 -15.01 -5.99
N PRO A 68 3.39 -14.29 -5.26
CA PRO A 68 4.49 -13.58 -5.88
C PRO A 68 5.32 -14.51 -6.78
N GLY A 69 5.55 -14.08 -8.01
CA GLY A 69 6.31 -14.85 -8.98
C GLY A 69 5.55 -15.96 -9.73
N ALA A 70 4.30 -16.26 -9.37
CA ALA A 70 3.54 -17.34 -10.03
C ALA A 70 3.13 -17.02 -11.47
N LEU A 71 2.90 -15.75 -11.80
CA LEU A 71 2.58 -15.30 -13.16
C LEU A 71 3.81 -14.65 -13.81
N VAL A 72 4.36 -13.64 -13.14
CA VAL A 72 5.57 -12.92 -13.51
C VAL A 72 6.29 -12.51 -12.22
N PRO A 73 7.63 -12.28 -12.22
CA PRO A 73 8.33 -11.77 -11.04
C PRO A 73 7.71 -10.49 -10.50
N ALA A 74 7.61 -10.34 -9.18
CA ALA A 74 6.92 -9.21 -8.55
C ALA A 74 7.54 -7.83 -8.90
N ASN A 75 8.84 -7.77 -9.13
CA ASN A 75 9.51 -6.55 -9.61
C ASN A 75 9.16 -6.17 -11.06
N GLN A 76 8.50 -7.06 -11.81
CA GLN A 76 8.03 -6.81 -13.18
C GLN A 76 6.53 -6.45 -13.24
N TYR A 77 5.81 -6.41 -12.11
CA TYR A 77 4.37 -6.15 -12.10
C TYR A 77 3.99 -4.83 -12.77
N PHE A 78 4.75 -3.77 -12.55
CA PHE A 78 4.49 -2.49 -13.18
C PHE A 78 4.50 -2.60 -14.73
N ASP A 79 5.57 -3.13 -15.27
CA ASP A 79 5.72 -3.28 -16.73
C ASP A 79 4.69 -4.25 -17.31
N SER A 80 4.39 -5.34 -16.59
CA SER A 80 3.44 -6.36 -17.02
C SER A 80 1.99 -5.84 -17.02
N VAL A 81 1.62 -4.99 -16.07
CA VAL A 81 0.31 -4.31 -16.08
C VAL A 81 0.30 -3.23 -17.16
N ALA A 82 1.35 -2.42 -17.28
CA ALA A 82 1.44 -1.35 -18.28
C ALA A 82 1.31 -1.87 -19.73
N ASN A 83 1.89 -3.03 -20.04
CA ASN A 83 1.85 -3.62 -21.38
C ASN A 83 0.68 -4.62 -21.58
N GLY A 84 -0.12 -4.90 -20.54
CA GLY A 84 -1.30 -5.76 -20.60
C GLY A 84 -1.01 -7.26 -20.51
N SER A 85 0.22 -7.69 -20.22
CA SER A 85 0.55 -9.11 -20.02
C SER A 85 0.08 -9.66 -18.66
N LEU A 86 -0.25 -8.78 -17.72
CA LEU A 86 -0.91 -9.07 -16.45
C LEU A 86 -2.12 -8.15 -16.30
N ASP A 87 -3.30 -8.69 -15.95
CA ASP A 87 -4.53 -7.90 -15.82
C ASP A 87 -4.44 -6.87 -14.69
N ALA A 88 -3.89 -7.29 -13.54
CA ALA A 88 -3.79 -6.48 -12.34
C ALA A 88 -2.67 -6.97 -11.41
N ALA A 89 -2.20 -6.07 -10.53
CA ALA A 89 -1.27 -6.39 -9.46
C ALA A 89 -1.67 -5.68 -8.16
N TRP A 90 -1.67 -6.41 -7.04
CA TRP A 90 -1.78 -5.83 -5.71
C TRP A 90 -0.38 -5.59 -5.17
N THR A 91 0.05 -4.33 -5.07
CA THR A 91 1.45 -3.96 -4.84
C THR A 91 1.57 -2.60 -4.15
N ALA A 92 2.77 -2.08 -3.97
CA ALA A 92 3.02 -0.71 -3.54
C ALA A 92 3.72 0.08 -4.65
N ALA A 93 3.24 1.29 -4.93
CA ALA A 93 3.85 2.17 -5.93
C ALA A 93 5.34 2.46 -5.62
N ALA A 94 5.71 2.51 -4.34
CA ALA A 94 7.09 2.71 -3.90
C ALA A 94 8.09 1.64 -4.38
N PHE A 95 7.64 0.45 -4.78
CA PHE A 95 8.54 -0.56 -5.38
C PHE A 95 9.06 -0.16 -6.77
N PHE A 96 8.40 0.82 -7.42
CA PHE A 96 8.68 1.20 -8.81
C PHE A 96 9.27 2.61 -8.93
N THR A 97 9.88 3.12 -7.86
CA THR A 97 10.55 4.44 -7.84
C THR A 97 11.68 4.56 -8.86
N GLY A 98 12.27 3.44 -9.28
CA GLY A 98 13.20 3.40 -10.41
C GLY A 98 12.59 3.76 -11.77
N LYS A 99 11.25 3.70 -11.92
CA LYS A 99 10.53 4.15 -13.12
C LYS A 99 10.16 5.63 -13.03
N ASN A 100 9.65 6.05 -11.86
CA ASN A 100 9.38 7.43 -11.54
C ASN A 100 9.40 7.61 -10.02
N ILE A 101 10.25 8.48 -9.53
CA ILE A 101 10.43 8.71 -8.10
C ILE A 101 9.16 9.26 -7.42
N ALA A 102 8.30 9.93 -8.18
CA ALA A 102 7.02 10.46 -7.68
C ALA A 102 6.06 9.37 -7.16
N PHE A 103 6.21 8.12 -7.60
CA PHE A 103 5.41 7.00 -7.07
C PHE A 103 5.56 6.82 -5.56
N ALA A 104 6.70 7.20 -4.99
CA ALA A 104 6.92 7.14 -3.55
C ALA A 104 5.93 8.00 -2.77
N VAL A 105 5.59 9.21 -3.27
CA VAL A 105 4.70 10.15 -2.55
C VAL A 105 3.30 9.57 -2.34
N TYR A 106 2.86 8.68 -3.23
CA TYR A 106 1.55 8.01 -3.15
C TYR A 106 1.57 6.69 -2.38
N SER A 107 2.73 6.26 -1.93
CA SER A 107 2.88 5.13 -1.01
C SER A 107 3.25 5.61 0.38
N THR A 108 4.41 6.24 0.52
CA THR A 108 4.93 6.72 1.81
C THR A 108 6.11 7.67 1.58
N ILE A 109 6.30 8.62 2.50
CA ILE A 109 7.49 9.48 2.54
C ILE A 109 8.07 9.53 3.95
N PRO A 110 9.40 9.70 4.11
CA PRO A 110 10.00 9.91 5.42
C PRO A 110 9.39 11.12 6.15
N PHE A 111 9.17 10.99 7.47
CA PHE A 111 8.50 11.99 8.30
C PHE A 111 7.16 12.45 7.73
N GLY A 112 6.49 11.54 7.03
CA GLY A 112 5.26 11.77 6.28
C GLY A 112 4.02 11.88 7.14
N PRO A 113 2.86 11.90 6.50
CA PRO A 113 1.58 11.93 7.19
C PRO A 113 1.31 10.61 7.93
N GLU A 114 0.60 10.70 9.03
CA GLU A 114 -0.07 9.55 9.64
C GLU A 114 -1.29 9.12 8.80
N ALA A 115 -1.84 7.95 9.08
CA ALA A 115 -2.92 7.35 8.28
C ALA A 115 -4.11 8.29 8.02
N GLY A 116 -4.61 8.99 9.05
CA GLY A 116 -5.75 9.91 8.92
C GLY A 116 -5.43 11.14 8.06
N GLU A 117 -4.25 11.75 8.27
CA GLU A 117 -3.76 12.88 7.49
C GLU A 117 -3.56 12.48 6.02
N PHE A 118 -3.00 11.28 5.80
CA PHE A 118 -2.76 10.77 4.44
C PHE A 118 -4.06 10.52 3.67
N LEU A 119 -5.04 9.86 4.32
CA LEU A 119 -6.37 9.66 3.75
C LEU A 119 -7.05 10.98 3.41
N ALA A 120 -6.97 11.97 4.32
CA ALA A 120 -7.57 13.28 4.11
C ALA A 120 -6.94 13.99 2.89
N TRP A 121 -5.62 13.97 2.74
CA TRP A 121 -4.96 14.50 1.53
C TRP A 121 -5.38 13.75 0.26
N LYS A 122 -5.42 12.42 0.31
CA LYS A 122 -5.81 11.60 -0.85
C LYS A 122 -7.23 11.90 -1.31
N HIS A 123 -8.18 12.08 -0.38
CA HIS A 123 -9.60 12.26 -0.72
C HIS A 123 -10.01 13.73 -0.95
N TYR A 124 -9.34 14.69 -0.30
CA TYR A 124 -9.78 16.09 -0.27
C TYR A 124 -8.66 17.10 -0.57
N GLY A 125 -7.41 16.66 -0.59
CA GLY A 125 -6.24 17.50 -0.86
C GLY A 125 -5.68 17.38 -2.28
N GLY A 126 -6.42 16.73 -3.22
CA GLY A 126 -5.98 16.57 -4.60
C GLY A 126 -5.02 15.39 -4.84
N GLY A 127 -4.72 14.59 -3.80
CA GLY A 127 -3.75 13.50 -3.91
C GLY A 127 -4.18 12.38 -4.85
N ARG A 128 -5.49 12.10 -4.94
CA ARG A 128 -6.03 11.08 -5.86
C ARG A 128 -5.93 11.50 -7.32
N GLU A 129 -6.32 12.72 -7.62
CA GLU A 129 -6.26 13.29 -8.97
C GLU A 129 -4.82 13.35 -9.50
N LEU A 130 -3.88 13.75 -8.65
CA LEU A 130 -2.46 13.77 -9.00
C LEU A 130 -1.89 12.36 -9.21
N GLN A 131 -2.35 11.37 -8.43
CA GLN A 131 -1.98 9.97 -8.65
C GLN A 131 -2.51 9.47 -10.00
N GLU A 132 -3.77 9.71 -10.31
CA GLU A 132 -4.36 9.34 -11.60
C GLU A 132 -3.60 9.97 -12.77
N GLU A 133 -3.27 11.26 -12.68
CA GLU A 133 -2.46 11.97 -13.67
C GLU A 133 -1.08 11.32 -13.84
N LEU A 134 -0.41 10.95 -12.75
CA LEU A 134 0.91 10.35 -12.78
C LEU A 134 0.92 8.96 -13.43
N PHE A 135 -0.10 8.14 -13.19
CA PHE A 135 -0.15 6.78 -13.73
C PHE A 135 -0.70 6.70 -15.17
N LYS A 136 -1.42 7.71 -15.63
CA LYS A 136 -2.05 7.74 -16.95
C LYS A 136 -1.10 7.47 -18.12
N PRO A 137 0.12 8.06 -18.20
CA PRO A 137 1.05 7.79 -19.30
C PRO A 137 1.48 6.32 -19.40
N TYR A 138 1.40 5.59 -18.27
CA TYR A 138 1.76 4.17 -18.18
C TYR A 138 0.58 3.24 -18.47
N LYS A 139 -0.61 3.78 -18.79
CA LYS A 139 -1.85 3.00 -19.01
C LYS A 139 -2.22 2.11 -17.83
N ILE A 140 -1.92 2.56 -16.63
CA ILE A 140 -2.25 1.91 -15.36
C ILE A 140 -3.31 2.74 -14.64
N VAL A 141 -4.36 2.07 -14.19
CA VAL A 141 -5.30 2.61 -13.20
C VAL A 141 -4.84 2.12 -11.83
N ALA A 142 -4.34 3.02 -11.00
CA ALA A 142 -3.86 2.73 -9.66
C ALA A 142 -4.92 3.13 -8.63
N ILE A 143 -5.45 2.16 -7.89
CA ILE A 143 -6.47 2.37 -6.86
C ILE A 143 -5.85 2.06 -5.50
N ASP A 144 -5.91 3.00 -4.55
CA ASP A 144 -5.46 2.76 -3.18
C ASP A 144 -6.32 1.64 -2.57
N CYS A 145 -5.68 0.55 -2.15
CA CYS A 145 -6.36 -0.69 -1.79
C CYS A 145 -5.83 -1.32 -0.49
N GLY A 146 -4.91 -0.69 0.18
CA GLY A 146 -4.43 -1.06 1.49
C GLY A 146 -3.77 0.11 2.19
N LEU A 147 -3.83 0.11 3.52
CA LEU A 147 -3.24 1.12 4.38
C LEU A 147 -2.56 0.42 5.56
N ILE A 148 -1.25 0.59 5.64
CA ILE A 148 -0.40 0.01 6.67
C ILE A 148 -0.19 1.06 7.76
N SER A 149 -0.31 0.64 9.02
CA SER A 149 0.00 1.43 10.22
C SER A 149 1.49 1.78 10.29
N PRO A 150 1.92 2.65 11.23
CA PRO A 150 3.34 2.99 11.39
C PRO A 150 4.23 1.76 11.51
N GLU A 151 5.39 1.82 10.88
CA GLU A 151 6.32 0.70 10.83
C GLU A 151 7.45 0.83 11.85
N ALA A 152 8.28 -0.20 11.96
CA ALA A 152 9.56 -0.15 12.64
C ALA A 152 10.65 0.35 11.67
N SER A 153 11.74 0.91 12.20
CA SER A 153 12.88 1.35 11.39
C SER A 153 13.68 0.22 10.78
N GLY A 154 13.57 -1.00 11.35
CA GLY A 154 14.20 -2.18 10.80
C GLY A 154 14.99 -3.01 11.78
N TRP A 155 15.51 -4.10 11.25
CA TRP A 155 16.28 -5.13 11.92
C TRP A 155 17.75 -4.98 11.63
N PHE A 156 18.57 -5.09 12.68
CA PHE A 156 20.01 -4.98 12.59
C PHE A 156 20.67 -6.19 13.25
N ARG A 157 21.70 -6.73 12.61
CA ARG A 157 22.51 -7.82 13.16
C ARG A 157 23.41 -7.34 14.31
N LYS A 158 23.80 -6.06 14.28
CA LYS A 158 24.59 -5.39 15.33
C LYS A 158 23.81 -4.20 15.88
N GLU A 159 24.06 -3.85 17.11
CA GLU A 159 23.52 -2.65 17.74
C GLU A 159 24.12 -1.40 17.09
N ILE A 160 23.28 -0.41 16.80
CA ILE A 160 23.67 0.90 16.30
C ILE A 160 23.66 1.87 17.49
N LYS A 161 24.82 2.31 17.91
CA LYS A 161 24.98 3.22 19.07
C LYS A 161 25.30 4.65 18.64
N THR A 162 25.90 4.81 17.49
CA THR A 162 26.35 6.10 16.94
C THR A 162 26.00 6.17 15.46
N LEU A 163 25.96 7.39 14.90
CA LEU A 163 25.79 7.58 13.45
C LEU A 163 26.94 6.96 12.63
N GLU A 164 28.12 6.83 13.24
CA GLU A 164 29.26 6.17 12.59
C GLU A 164 29.03 4.68 12.35
N ASP A 165 28.23 4.01 13.20
CA ASP A 165 27.88 2.60 13.06
C ASP A 165 27.01 2.32 11.82
N LEU A 166 26.42 3.35 11.22
CA LEU A 166 25.64 3.25 9.97
C LEU A 166 26.55 3.16 8.74
N LYS A 167 27.78 3.71 8.80
CA LYS A 167 28.64 3.78 7.63
C LYS A 167 29.09 2.39 7.16
N GLY A 168 28.93 2.16 5.87
CA GLY A 168 29.29 0.88 5.23
C GLY A 168 28.32 -0.26 5.50
N LEU A 169 27.26 -0.09 6.30
CA LEU A 169 26.20 -1.09 6.43
C LEU A 169 25.58 -1.39 5.07
N LYS A 170 25.35 -2.68 4.80
CA LYS A 170 24.55 -3.15 3.67
C LYS A 170 23.13 -3.38 4.16
N MET A 171 22.18 -2.61 3.67
CA MET A 171 20.82 -2.65 4.18
C MET A 171 19.78 -2.77 3.06
N ARG A 172 18.79 -3.66 3.23
CA ARG A 172 17.58 -3.59 2.43
C ARG A 172 16.75 -2.41 2.93
N PHE A 173 16.41 -1.51 2.01
CA PHE A 173 15.58 -0.35 2.34
C PHE A 173 14.66 0.03 1.18
N LEU A 174 13.40 0.39 1.48
CA LEU A 174 12.40 0.77 0.49
C LEU A 174 12.34 2.29 0.27
N GLY A 175 12.15 2.68 -0.99
CA GLY A 175 11.70 4.03 -1.36
C GLY A 175 12.65 5.14 -0.95
N LEU A 176 12.09 6.29 -0.56
CA LEU A 176 12.85 7.52 -0.25
C LEU A 176 13.72 7.41 1.01
N GLY A 177 13.33 6.56 1.95
CA GLY A 177 14.15 6.28 3.13
C GLY A 177 15.51 5.68 2.78
N ALA A 178 15.61 4.93 1.67
CA ALA A 178 16.89 4.45 1.16
C ALA A 178 17.86 5.61 0.83
N GLY A 179 17.36 6.69 0.22
CA GLY A 179 18.15 7.88 -0.07
C GLY A 179 18.67 8.57 1.18
N VAL A 180 17.86 8.62 2.26
CA VAL A 180 18.30 9.16 3.56
C VAL A 180 19.43 8.32 4.13
N MET A 181 19.29 6.99 4.13
CA MET A 181 20.32 6.09 4.65
C MET A 181 21.61 6.15 3.81
N GLN A 182 21.50 6.31 2.48
CA GLN A 182 22.67 6.49 1.60
C GLN A 182 23.47 7.75 1.96
N LYS A 183 22.80 8.86 2.31
CA LYS A 183 23.49 10.08 2.78
C LYS A 183 24.22 9.89 4.10
N LEU A 184 23.87 8.86 4.85
CA LEU A 184 24.55 8.46 6.10
C LEU A 184 25.61 7.37 5.88
N GLY A 185 25.91 7.04 4.62
CA GLY A 185 26.96 6.07 4.27
C GLY A 185 26.48 4.62 4.26
N VAL A 186 25.18 4.34 4.32
CA VAL A 186 24.63 3.00 4.19
C VAL A 186 24.54 2.60 2.72
N ALA A 187 24.97 1.39 2.37
CA ALA A 187 24.79 0.81 1.06
C ALA A 187 23.40 0.14 0.99
N THR A 188 22.43 0.82 0.38
CA THR A 188 21.06 0.32 0.30
C THR A 188 20.77 -0.45 -0.98
N GLN A 189 19.91 -1.46 -0.88
CA GLN A 189 19.34 -2.18 -2.01
C GLN A 189 17.89 -2.55 -1.73
N LEU A 190 17.08 -2.71 -2.78
CA LEU A 190 15.72 -3.21 -2.67
C LEU A 190 15.71 -4.73 -2.92
N LEU A 191 15.14 -5.49 -1.98
CA LEU A 191 14.85 -6.91 -2.10
C LEU A 191 13.35 -7.13 -1.86
N GLN A 192 12.78 -8.12 -2.54
CA GLN A 192 11.40 -8.53 -2.30
C GLN A 192 11.27 -9.29 -0.97
N ALA A 193 10.07 -9.30 -0.37
CA ALA A 193 9.83 -9.86 0.96
C ALA A 193 10.43 -11.26 1.17
N GLY A 194 10.25 -12.16 0.19
CA GLY A 194 10.74 -13.53 0.26
C GLY A 194 12.27 -13.69 0.19
N GLU A 195 13.01 -12.65 -0.20
CA GLU A 195 14.47 -12.70 -0.39
C GLU A 195 15.23 -12.20 0.86
N ILE A 196 14.56 -11.40 1.73
CA ILE A 196 15.23 -10.66 2.82
C ILE A 196 15.82 -11.60 3.87
N PHE A 197 15.05 -12.62 4.31
CA PHE A 197 15.53 -13.56 5.32
C PHE A 197 16.82 -14.24 4.92
N GLN A 198 16.88 -14.77 3.69
CA GLN A 198 18.06 -15.44 3.17
C GLN A 198 19.25 -14.48 3.03
N ALA A 199 19.00 -13.23 2.59
CA ALA A 199 20.06 -12.22 2.48
C ALA A 199 20.67 -11.87 3.84
N LEU A 200 19.84 -11.72 4.89
CA LEU A 200 20.28 -11.53 6.27
C LEU A 200 21.05 -12.78 6.77
N GLN A 201 20.53 -13.98 6.52
CA GLN A 201 21.13 -15.24 6.97
C GLN A 201 22.53 -15.46 6.40
N LEU A 202 22.69 -15.21 5.09
CA LEU A 202 23.97 -15.33 4.39
C LEU A 202 24.92 -14.16 4.68
N GLY A 203 24.45 -13.07 5.30
CA GLY A 203 25.25 -11.87 5.56
C GLY A 203 25.55 -11.05 4.30
N THR A 204 24.78 -11.21 3.23
CA THR A 204 24.84 -10.32 2.06
C THR A 204 24.29 -8.95 2.37
N ILE A 205 23.42 -8.85 3.38
CA ILE A 205 23.00 -7.60 4.04
C ILE A 205 23.19 -7.72 5.56
N ASP A 206 23.45 -6.58 6.21
CA ASP A 206 23.67 -6.46 7.65
C ASP A 206 22.39 -6.02 8.39
N ALA A 207 21.45 -5.40 7.67
CA ALA A 207 20.22 -4.87 8.19
C ALA A 207 19.11 -4.92 7.13
N ALA A 208 17.87 -4.89 7.60
CA ALA A 208 16.70 -4.80 6.72
C ALA A 208 15.57 -4.04 7.41
N GLU A 209 15.02 -3.08 6.71
CA GLU A 209 13.69 -2.54 6.96
C GLU A 209 12.70 -3.37 6.14
N PHE A 210 11.49 -3.60 6.68
CA PHE A 210 10.42 -4.22 5.89
C PHE A 210 9.05 -3.64 6.25
N SER A 211 8.59 -3.82 7.50
CA SER A 211 7.28 -3.30 7.88
C SER A 211 7.13 -3.22 9.42
N MET A 212 6.05 -3.75 9.96
CA MET A 212 5.70 -3.69 11.37
C MET A 212 5.93 -5.05 12.08
N PRO A 213 6.00 -5.08 13.43
CA PRO A 213 6.36 -6.27 14.18
C PRO A 213 5.63 -7.55 13.81
N ALA A 214 4.30 -7.48 13.59
CA ALA A 214 3.50 -8.67 13.28
C ALA A 214 3.84 -9.26 11.91
N MET A 215 4.15 -8.41 10.92
CA MET A 215 4.57 -8.85 9.58
C MET A 215 5.99 -9.41 9.61
N ASP A 216 6.92 -8.66 10.19
CA ASP A 216 8.35 -9.01 10.27
C ASP A 216 8.56 -10.34 11.02
N ALA A 217 7.77 -10.61 12.06
CA ALA A 217 7.81 -11.85 12.81
C ALA A 217 7.50 -13.07 11.95
N THR A 218 6.58 -12.95 10.97
CA THR A 218 6.24 -14.05 10.04
C THR A 218 7.32 -14.31 8.99
N LEU A 219 8.15 -13.31 8.70
CA LEU A 219 9.30 -13.44 7.80
C LEU A 219 10.56 -13.97 8.51
N GLY A 220 10.50 -14.14 9.83
CA GLY A 220 11.55 -14.82 10.60
C GLY A 220 12.79 -13.99 10.89
N PHE A 221 12.82 -12.70 10.65
CA PHE A 221 14.00 -11.83 10.78
C PHE A 221 14.64 -11.91 12.17
N HIS A 222 13.84 -12.12 13.22
CA HIS A 222 14.31 -12.29 14.60
C HIS A 222 15.28 -13.47 14.81
N GLN A 223 15.35 -14.42 13.88
CA GLN A 223 16.29 -15.56 13.96
C GLN A 223 17.71 -15.13 13.57
N VAL A 224 17.84 -14.14 12.68
CA VAL A 224 19.09 -13.74 12.04
C VAL A 224 19.56 -12.32 12.37
N ALA A 225 18.67 -11.48 12.93
CA ALA A 225 18.95 -10.14 13.45
C ALA A 225 18.27 -9.95 14.81
N LYS A 226 18.98 -9.36 15.77
CA LYS A 226 18.51 -9.30 17.18
C LYS A 226 18.12 -7.92 17.65
N PHE A 227 18.50 -6.87 16.92
CA PHE A 227 18.22 -5.49 17.30
C PHE A 227 17.11 -4.94 16.39
N TYR A 228 16.02 -4.50 16.99
CA TYR A 228 14.83 -4.02 16.27
C TYR A 228 14.51 -2.59 16.69
N TYR A 229 14.60 -1.64 15.76
CA TYR A 229 14.60 -0.21 16.04
C TYR A 229 13.27 0.46 15.73
N PHE A 230 12.92 1.45 16.57
CA PHE A 230 11.73 2.30 16.49
C PHE A 230 12.08 3.78 16.73
N PRO A 231 11.18 4.72 16.36
CA PRO A 231 10.03 4.55 15.48
C PRO A 231 10.45 4.43 14.03
N GLY A 232 9.53 3.98 13.16
CA GLY A 232 9.71 3.92 11.71
C GLY A 232 9.56 5.29 11.06
N TRP A 233 10.54 6.15 11.23
CA TRP A 233 10.57 7.52 10.72
C TRP A 233 10.35 7.65 9.21
N HIS A 234 10.60 6.61 8.48
CA HIS A 234 10.53 6.54 7.02
C HIS A 234 9.14 6.20 6.49
N GLN A 235 8.29 5.56 7.30
CA GLN A 235 6.95 5.09 6.93
C GLN A 235 5.98 5.23 8.11
N MET A 236 5.40 6.43 8.27
CA MET A 236 4.38 6.71 9.30
C MET A 236 3.02 6.14 8.92
N ALA A 237 2.76 5.99 7.63
CA ALA A 237 1.67 5.24 7.03
C ALA A 237 2.08 4.87 5.61
N THR A 238 1.67 3.69 5.15
CA THR A 238 1.99 3.24 3.79
C THR A 238 0.73 2.79 3.06
N MET A 239 0.48 3.40 1.90
CA MET A 239 -0.57 2.97 1.00
C MET A 239 -0.06 1.92 0.03
N THR A 240 -0.82 0.86 -0.15
CA THR A 240 -0.65 -0.11 -1.21
C THR A 240 -1.78 0.03 -2.22
N GLN A 241 -1.52 -0.33 -3.46
CA GLN A 241 -2.44 -0.10 -4.56
C GLN A 241 -2.80 -1.41 -5.27
N LEU A 242 -4.02 -1.43 -5.80
CA LEU A 242 -4.41 -2.34 -6.87
C LEU A 242 -4.15 -1.63 -8.21
N PHE A 243 -3.14 -2.09 -8.94
CA PHE A 243 -2.90 -1.68 -10.31
C PHE A 243 -3.75 -2.51 -11.26
N LEU A 244 -4.43 -1.85 -12.19
CA LEU A 244 -5.18 -2.50 -13.26
C LEU A 244 -4.70 -1.96 -14.60
N THR A 245 -4.72 -2.79 -15.64
CA THR A 245 -4.54 -2.26 -17.00
C THR A 245 -5.68 -1.32 -17.34
N GLU A 246 -5.39 -0.23 -18.06
CA GLU A 246 -6.43 0.68 -18.57
C GLU A 246 -7.47 -0.06 -19.41
N ALA A 247 -7.03 -1.08 -20.18
CA ALA A 247 -7.93 -1.90 -20.99
C ALA A 247 -8.94 -2.69 -20.15
N LYS A 248 -8.48 -3.36 -19.08
CA LYS A 248 -9.40 -4.07 -18.16
C LYS A 248 -10.34 -3.11 -17.44
N TRP A 249 -9.84 -1.96 -17.05
CA TRP A 249 -10.68 -0.93 -16.45
C TRP A 249 -11.75 -0.42 -17.42
N ALA A 250 -11.40 -0.24 -18.70
CA ALA A 250 -12.35 0.20 -19.71
C ALA A 250 -13.45 -0.84 -20.03
N GLU A 251 -13.14 -2.14 -19.89
CA GLU A 251 -14.12 -3.23 -20.08
C GLU A 251 -15.24 -3.24 -19.02
N MET A 252 -15.00 -2.63 -17.85
CA MET A 252 -15.89 -2.69 -16.69
C MET A 252 -17.02 -1.69 -16.80
N SER A 253 -18.20 -2.10 -16.33
CA SER A 253 -19.34 -1.22 -16.15
C SER A 253 -19.05 -0.14 -15.06
N PRO A 254 -19.81 0.96 -15.03
CA PRO A 254 -19.72 1.92 -13.93
C PRO A 254 -19.92 1.27 -12.55
N THR A 255 -20.83 0.32 -12.43
CA THR A 255 -21.10 -0.44 -11.19
C THR A 255 -19.89 -1.26 -10.77
N GLN A 256 -19.27 -2.01 -11.69
CA GLN A 256 -18.08 -2.81 -11.40
C GLN A 256 -16.89 -1.93 -10.96
N LYS A 257 -16.70 -0.78 -11.61
CA LYS A 257 -15.68 0.20 -11.22
C LYS A 257 -15.90 0.72 -9.80
N GLU A 258 -17.14 1.03 -9.46
CA GLU A 258 -17.48 1.51 -8.12
C GLU A 258 -17.30 0.40 -7.08
N ILE A 259 -17.66 -0.84 -7.39
CA ILE A 259 -17.43 -2.01 -6.51
C ILE A 259 -15.93 -2.15 -6.19
N ILE A 260 -15.04 -2.03 -7.19
CA ILE A 260 -13.60 -2.11 -6.94
C ILE A 260 -13.14 -1.00 -5.98
N LYS A 261 -13.57 0.25 -6.23
CA LYS A 261 -13.23 1.38 -5.36
C LYS A 261 -13.69 1.13 -3.92
N ARG A 262 -14.96 0.74 -3.72
CA ARG A 262 -15.50 0.49 -2.37
C ARG A 262 -14.88 -0.73 -1.69
N ALA A 263 -14.60 -1.80 -2.41
CA ALA A 263 -13.90 -2.95 -1.86
C ALA A 263 -12.48 -2.55 -1.38
N CYS A 264 -11.76 -1.75 -2.16
CA CYS A 264 -10.45 -1.24 -1.79
C CYS A 264 -10.52 -0.29 -0.59
N GLU A 265 -11.49 0.63 -0.52
CA GLU A 265 -11.69 1.51 0.64
C GLU A 265 -12.00 0.70 1.92
N ALA A 266 -12.89 -0.29 1.83
CA ALA A 266 -13.17 -1.19 2.95
C ALA A 266 -11.92 -1.99 3.36
N GLN A 267 -11.12 -2.41 2.39
CA GLN A 267 -9.87 -3.13 2.67
C GLN A 267 -8.83 -2.25 3.36
N MET A 268 -8.69 -0.98 2.99
CA MET A 268 -7.80 -0.04 3.69
C MET A 268 -8.14 0.06 5.18
N LEU A 269 -9.44 0.19 5.51
CA LEU A 269 -9.90 0.25 6.90
C LEU A 269 -9.59 -1.05 7.65
N ASN A 270 -9.91 -2.20 7.05
CA ASN A 270 -9.64 -3.51 7.65
C ASN A 270 -8.14 -3.72 7.90
N GLN A 271 -7.29 -3.36 6.94
CA GLN A 271 -5.84 -3.55 7.07
C GLN A 271 -5.23 -2.64 8.13
N LEU A 272 -5.70 -1.39 8.22
CA LEU A 272 -5.29 -0.47 9.28
C LEU A 272 -5.65 -1.04 10.65
N ALA A 273 -6.90 -1.51 10.83
CA ALA A 273 -7.35 -2.11 12.08
C ALA A 273 -6.56 -3.39 12.44
N ASP A 274 -6.32 -4.28 11.46
CA ASP A 274 -5.48 -5.47 11.65
C ASP A 274 -4.05 -5.07 12.08
N GLY A 275 -3.50 -4.02 11.44
CA GLY A 275 -2.19 -3.46 11.76
C GLY A 275 -2.12 -2.99 13.21
N GLU A 276 -3.01 -2.10 13.60
CA GLU A 276 -3.04 -1.55 14.96
C GLU A 276 -3.25 -2.63 16.04
N ALA A 277 -4.13 -3.59 15.79
CA ALA A 277 -4.48 -4.62 16.77
C ALA A 277 -3.40 -5.70 16.99
N SER A 278 -2.46 -5.84 16.06
CA SER A 278 -1.55 -7.00 16.07
C SER A 278 -0.20 -6.71 16.75
N GLN A 279 0.21 -5.45 16.90
CA GLN A 279 1.61 -5.12 17.22
C GLN A 279 1.99 -5.41 18.66
N PHE A 280 1.11 -5.17 19.62
CA PHE A 280 1.42 -5.39 21.04
C PHE A 280 1.74 -6.87 21.35
N LYS A 281 0.99 -7.81 20.75
CA LYS A 281 1.29 -9.24 20.89
C LYS A 281 2.61 -9.59 20.20
N ALA A 282 2.80 -9.14 18.97
CA ALA A 282 4.00 -9.41 18.19
C ALA A 282 5.27 -8.88 18.87
N ILE A 283 5.25 -7.68 19.45
CA ILE A 283 6.38 -7.11 20.20
C ILE A 283 6.71 -7.97 21.42
N ASN A 284 5.70 -8.42 22.18
CA ASN A 284 5.91 -9.26 23.35
C ASN A 284 6.49 -10.63 22.96
N ASP A 285 5.97 -11.26 21.91
CA ASP A 285 6.47 -12.52 21.38
C ASP A 285 7.92 -12.40 20.90
N LEU A 286 8.27 -11.30 20.23
CA LEU A 286 9.63 -11.02 19.78
C LEU A 286 10.59 -10.82 20.95
N LYS A 287 10.18 -10.09 22.00
CA LYS A 287 10.97 -9.94 23.25
C LYS A 287 11.22 -11.31 23.90
N ALA A 288 10.19 -12.16 23.97
CA ALA A 288 10.32 -13.51 24.52
C ALA A 288 11.31 -14.40 23.71
N LYS A 289 11.49 -14.11 22.42
CA LYS A 289 12.48 -14.75 21.55
C LYS A 289 13.87 -14.09 21.60
N GLY A 290 14.10 -13.18 22.55
CA GLY A 290 15.38 -12.53 22.77
C GLY A 290 15.69 -11.35 21.84
N VAL A 291 14.68 -10.80 21.16
CA VAL A 291 14.84 -9.57 20.36
C VAL A 291 15.00 -8.37 21.30
N GLN A 292 15.98 -7.55 21.04
CA GLN A 292 16.24 -6.29 21.72
C GLN A 292 15.52 -5.15 21.01
N ILE A 293 14.43 -4.67 21.59
CA ILE A 293 13.72 -3.49 21.10
C ILE A 293 14.54 -2.27 21.46
N LYS A 294 14.88 -1.47 20.44
CA LYS A 294 15.68 -0.26 20.54
C LYS A 294 14.88 0.94 20.03
N PHE A 295 15.27 2.12 20.51
CA PHE A 295 14.66 3.37 20.09
C PHE A 295 15.76 4.32 19.60
N TRP A 296 15.49 4.98 18.47
CA TRP A 296 16.33 6.09 18.04
C TRP A 296 16.16 7.24 19.03
N ASP A 297 17.26 7.77 19.50
CA ASP A 297 17.20 9.02 20.26
C ASP A 297 16.94 10.23 19.35
N LYS A 298 16.74 11.38 19.99
CA LYS A 298 16.45 12.62 19.27
C LYS A 298 17.55 13.00 18.28
N GLN A 299 18.82 12.74 18.60
CA GLN A 299 19.95 13.10 17.75
C GLN A 299 19.90 12.34 16.42
N PHE A 300 19.59 11.03 16.45
CA PHE A 300 19.42 10.24 15.24
C PHE A 300 18.24 10.74 14.41
N LEU A 301 17.08 10.98 15.04
CA LEU A 301 15.88 11.43 14.35
C LEU A 301 16.06 12.82 13.71
N ASP A 302 16.74 13.75 14.39
CA ASP A 302 17.05 15.08 13.85
C ASP A 302 17.94 14.97 12.61
N VAL A 303 18.98 14.12 12.64
CA VAL A 303 19.87 13.89 11.49
C VAL A 303 19.12 13.18 10.35
N PHE A 304 18.27 12.18 10.63
CA PHE A 304 17.46 11.53 9.60
C PHE A 304 16.52 12.54 8.93
N HIS A 305 15.92 13.43 9.71
CA HIS A 305 15.06 14.49 9.18
C HIS A 305 15.84 15.50 8.32
N GLU A 306 17.02 15.93 8.76
CA GLU A 306 17.90 16.80 7.96
C GLU A 306 18.22 16.14 6.60
N LYS A 307 18.65 14.87 6.63
CA LYS A 307 18.97 14.13 5.38
C LYS A 307 17.74 13.87 4.51
N TRP A 308 16.56 13.72 5.12
CA TRP A 308 15.32 13.70 4.37
C TRP A 308 15.06 14.99 3.59
N LEU A 309 15.25 16.15 4.22
CA LEU A 309 15.07 17.43 3.55
C LEU A 309 16.03 17.61 2.36
N GLU A 310 17.28 17.13 2.49
CA GLU A 310 18.23 17.11 1.38
C GLU A 310 17.74 16.19 0.24
N VAL A 311 17.30 14.97 0.56
CA VAL A 311 16.76 14.02 -0.44
C VAL A 311 15.53 14.60 -1.13
N ALA A 312 14.59 15.16 -0.37
CA ALA A 312 13.37 15.76 -0.90
C ALA A 312 13.68 16.90 -1.88
N LYS A 313 14.64 17.79 -1.53
CA LYS A 313 15.10 18.86 -2.41
C LYS A 313 15.71 18.33 -3.69
N GLU A 314 16.67 17.40 -3.59
CA GLU A 314 17.36 16.82 -4.75
C GLU A 314 16.38 16.10 -5.71
N GLN A 315 15.39 15.37 -5.17
CA GLN A 315 14.39 14.70 -5.98
C GLN A 315 13.41 15.69 -6.62
N SER A 316 13.08 16.77 -5.92
CA SER A 316 12.23 17.84 -6.47
C SER A 316 12.93 18.61 -7.62
N GLU A 317 14.24 18.76 -7.56
CA GLU A 317 15.04 19.37 -8.62
C GLU A 317 15.14 18.48 -9.86
N LYS A 318 15.10 17.15 -9.68
CA LYS A 318 15.25 16.14 -10.76
C LYS A 318 13.93 15.72 -11.40
N SER A 319 12.81 15.76 -10.67
CA SER A 319 11.50 15.29 -11.14
C SER A 319 10.41 16.31 -10.85
N PRO A 320 9.88 16.95 -11.89
CA PRO A 320 8.73 17.85 -11.79
C PRO A 320 7.49 17.16 -11.18
N GLU A 321 7.26 15.88 -11.52
CA GLU A 321 6.14 15.10 -11.00
C GLU A 321 6.28 14.85 -9.50
N PHE A 322 7.49 14.51 -9.03
CA PHE A 322 7.78 14.38 -7.62
C PHE A 322 7.57 15.70 -6.88
N LYS A 323 8.10 16.80 -7.42
CA LYS A 323 7.93 18.13 -6.86
C LYS A 323 6.45 18.48 -6.73
N LYS A 324 5.67 18.31 -7.82
CA LYS A 324 4.23 18.59 -7.85
C LYS A 324 3.47 17.81 -6.77
N ALA A 325 3.75 16.51 -6.64
CA ALA A 325 3.11 15.66 -5.65
C ALA A 325 3.50 16.03 -4.21
N LEU A 326 4.80 16.26 -3.99
CA LEU A 326 5.31 16.62 -2.67
C LEU A 326 4.83 18.01 -2.22
N ASP A 327 4.83 19.01 -3.11
CA ASP A 327 4.34 20.36 -2.82
C ASP A 327 2.85 20.32 -2.44
N SER A 328 2.02 19.55 -3.17
CA SER A 328 0.61 19.36 -2.85
C SER A 328 0.42 18.76 -1.46
N LEU A 329 1.15 17.68 -1.16
CA LEU A 329 1.08 17.04 0.15
C LEU A 329 1.56 17.98 1.27
N GLN A 330 2.66 18.71 1.07
CA GLN A 330 3.18 19.63 2.08
C GLN A 330 2.25 20.83 2.31
N SER A 331 1.64 21.37 1.26
CA SER A 331 0.65 22.43 1.40
C SER A 331 -0.55 21.95 2.22
N PHE A 332 -1.09 20.78 1.91
CA PHE A 332 -2.17 20.18 2.67
C PHE A 332 -1.78 19.97 4.15
N ARG A 333 -0.58 19.47 4.41
CA ARG A 333 -0.06 19.25 5.76
C ARG A 333 0.09 20.53 6.55
N ALA A 334 0.50 21.63 5.91
CA ALA A 334 0.59 22.94 6.55
C ALA A 334 -0.78 23.42 7.04
N ASP A 335 -1.83 23.25 6.23
CA ASP A 335 -3.21 23.58 6.62
C ASP A 335 -3.76 22.61 7.66
N TYR A 336 -3.50 21.29 7.49
CA TYR A 336 -3.96 20.26 8.41
C TYR A 336 -3.36 20.39 9.82
N LYS A 337 -2.19 21.06 9.93
CA LYS A 337 -1.49 21.23 11.19
C LYS A 337 -2.34 21.87 12.29
N ILE A 338 -3.20 22.80 11.95
CA ILE A 338 -4.10 23.44 12.93
C ILE A 338 -5.04 22.40 13.57
N TRP A 339 -5.57 21.47 12.76
CA TRP A 339 -6.41 20.39 13.27
C TRP A 339 -5.58 19.40 14.11
N LYS A 340 -4.41 19.02 13.63
CA LYS A 340 -3.49 18.11 14.36
C LYS A 340 -3.09 18.66 15.71
N ASP A 341 -2.86 19.96 15.81
CA ASP A 341 -2.45 20.61 17.06
C ASP A 341 -3.60 20.80 18.07
N HIS A 342 -4.85 20.88 17.61
CA HIS A 342 -6.01 21.19 18.46
C HIS A 342 -7.02 20.06 18.60
N GLY A 343 -7.12 19.17 17.62
CA GLY A 343 -8.12 18.11 17.58
C GLY A 343 -7.75 16.84 18.33
N TYR A 344 -6.48 16.63 18.62
CA TYR A 344 -5.98 15.42 19.27
C TYR A 344 -5.41 15.74 20.66
N LEU A 345 -5.66 14.84 21.62
CA LEU A 345 -4.99 14.88 22.93
C LEU A 345 -3.50 14.58 22.72
N LYS A 346 -2.66 15.35 23.42
CA LYS A 346 -1.18 15.18 23.41
C LYS A 346 -0.71 14.46 24.65
#